data_d3cb86baad78fc9beefc85bb16535571
#
_entry.id   d3cb86baad78fc9beefc85bb16535571
#
_cell.length_a   1.000
_cell.length_b   1.000
_cell.length_c   1.000
_cell.angle_alpha   90.00
_cell.angle_beta   90.00
_cell.angle_gamma   90.00
#
_symmetry.space_group_name_H-M   'P 1'
#
loop_
_entity.id
_entity.type
_entity.pdbx_description
1 polymer ?
#
loop_
_entity_poly.entity_id
_entity_poly.type
_entity_poly.pdbx_seq_one_letter_code
_entity_poly.pdbx_strand_id
1 'polypeptide(L)'
;MELRTYIVEDNATIRENLVGTLEELAEVRAVGFAETEHQGTEWLHQHHSDWDLAIVDLFLKEGSGLGVISACQQRQPHQRLIVLTNYATPDIRLRCASLGVDAVFDKSNEIDALIDFCTLQASSNA
;
A
#
# COMPACT_ATOMS: atom_id res chain seq x y z
N MET A 1 -3.38 -17.95 -0.46
CA MET A 1 -4.07 -17.13 -1.48
C MET A 1 -3.21 -15.93 -1.82
N GLU A 2 -3.06 -15.62 -3.11
CA GLU A 2 -2.35 -14.42 -3.52
C GLU A 2 -3.12 -13.16 -3.16
N LEU A 3 -2.45 -12.16 -2.60
CA LEU A 3 -3.03 -10.85 -2.36
C LEU A 3 -2.98 -10.01 -3.63
N ARG A 4 -4.12 -9.59 -4.12
CA ARG A 4 -4.22 -8.64 -5.22
C ARG A 4 -3.82 -7.27 -4.68
N THR A 5 -2.67 -6.78 -5.12
CA THR A 5 -2.01 -5.62 -4.50
C THR A 5 -1.95 -4.44 -5.45
N TYR A 6 -2.43 -3.30 -4.99
CA TYR A 6 -2.35 -2.03 -5.69
C TYR A 6 -1.28 -1.16 -5.04
N ILE A 7 -0.42 -0.52 -5.85
CA ILE A 7 0.74 0.20 -5.34
C ILE A 7 0.71 1.65 -5.83
N VAL A 8 0.83 2.59 -4.91
CA VAL A 8 0.92 4.02 -5.21
C VAL A 8 2.33 4.49 -4.86
N GLU A 9 3.15 4.67 -5.89
CA GLU A 9 4.55 5.05 -5.79
C GLU A 9 4.97 5.75 -7.07
N ASP A 10 5.52 6.96 -6.97
CA ASP A 10 5.87 7.76 -8.14
C ASP A 10 7.22 7.41 -8.77
N ASN A 11 8.10 6.72 -8.05
CA ASN A 11 9.39 6.30 -8.59
C ASN A 11 9.29 4.91 -9.21
N ALA A 12 9.47 4.82 -10.52
CA ALA A 12 9.31 3.57 -11.27
C ALA A 12 10.30 2.49 -10.81
N THR A 13 11.55 2.85 -10.55
CA THR A 13 12.57 1.90 -10.11
C THR A 13 12.25 1.32 -8.74
N ILE A 14 11.87 2.15 -7.80
CA ILE A 14 11.47 1.70 -6.46
C ILE A 14 10.24 0.80 -6.56
N ARG A 15 9.25 1.21 -7.35
CA ARG A 15 8.02 0.44 -7.53
C ARG A 15 8.28 -0.94 -8.14
N GLU A 16 9.08 -1.00 -9.19
CA GLU A 16 9.40 -2.27 -9.87
C GLU A 16 10.18 -3.22 -8.96
N ASN A 17 11.14 -2.68 -8.19
CA ASN A 17 11.89 -3.48 -7.23
C ASN A 17 11.00 -4.01 -6.11
N LEU A 18 10.09 -3.18 -5.62
CA LEU A 18 9.13 -3.58 -4.59
C LEU A 18 8.22 -4.69 -5.09
N VAL A 19 7.64 -4.53 -6.28
CA VAL A 19 6.77 -5.55 -6.88
C VAL A 19 7.52 -6.86 -7.04
N GLY A 20 8.72 -6.82 -7.60
CA GLY A 20 9.54 -8.03 -7.79
C GLY A 20 9.82 -8.75 -6.47
N THR A 21 10.18 -8.01 -5.44
CA THR A 21 10.46 -8.58 -4.12
C THR A 21 9.22 -9.21 -3.51
N LEU A 22 8.09 -8.51 -3.54
CA LEU A 22 6.86 -8.99 -2.94
C LEU A 22 6.29 -10.19 -3.70
N GLU A 23 6.38 -10.19 -5.02
CA GLU A 23 5.88 -11.32 -5.82
C GLU A 23 6.74 -12.57 -5.63
N GLU A 24 8.04 -12.39 -5.37
CA GLU A 24 8.94 -13.51 -5.13
C GLU A 24 8.85 -14.06 -3.71
N LEU A 25 8.80 -13.18 -2.69
CA LEU A 25 8.97 -13.56 -1.29
C LEU A 25 7.68 -13.59 -0.47
N ALA A 26 6.61 -13.01 -0.98
CA ALA A 26 5.31 -13.00 -0.33
C ALA A 26 4.25 -13.42 -1.35
N GLU A 27 3.10 -13.84 -0.90
CA GLU A 27 2.04 -14.26 -1.81
C GLU A 27 1.28 -13.03 -2.32
N VAL A 28 1.95 -12.22 -3.15
CA VAL A 28 1.44 -10.96 -3.69
C VAL A 28 1.41 -11.03 -5.21
N ARG A 29 0.35 -10.49 -5.79
CA ARG A 29 0.24 -10.25 -7.22
C ARG A 29 -0.14 -8.79 -7.45
N ALA A 30 0.72 -8.02 -8.11
CA ALA A 30 0.42 -6.63 -8.41
C ALA A 30 -0.69 -6.56 -9.47
N VAL A 31 -1.76 -5.82 -9.17
CA VAL A 31 -2.91 -5.67 -10.08
C VAL A 31 -2.95 -4.29 -10.73
N GLY A 32 -2.13 -3.36 -10.27
CA GLY A 32 -2.04 -2.04 -10.84
C GLY A 32 -1.14 -1.13 -10.01
N PHE A 33 -0.91 0.05 -10.53
CA PHE A 33 -0.15 1.06 -9.80
C PHE A 33 -0.59 2.47 -10.19
N ALA A 34 -0.22 3.44 -9.36
CA ALA A 34 -0.38 4.86 -9.65
C ALA A 34 0.87 5.62 -9.23
N GLU A 35 1.10 6.75 -9.89
CA GLU A 35 2.23 7.63 -9.62
C GLU A 35 1.80 8.96 -9.00
N THR A 36 0.49 9.24 -9.03
CA THR A 36 -0.07 10.48 -8.50
C THR A 36 -1.30 10.20 -7.64
N GLU A 37 -1.67 11.17 -6.83
CA GLU A 37 -2.91 11.10 -6.04
C GLU A 37 -4.12 10.90 -6.93
N HIS A 38 -4.22 11.65 -8.03
CA HIS A 38 -5.37 11.58 -8.94
C HIS A 38 -5.52 10.17 -9.55
N GLN A 39 -4.43 9.62 -10.07
CA GLN A 39 -4.45 8.28 -10.64
C GLN A 39 -4.86 7.23 -9.59
N GLY A 40 -4.31 7.33 -8.39
CA GLY A 40 -4.61 6.41 -7.31
C GLY A 40 -6.06 6.46 -6.87
N THR A 41 -6.60 7.65 -6.64
CA THR A 41 -7.99 7.81 -6.22
C THR A 41 -8.95 7.36 -7.31
N GLU A 42 -8.67 7.68 -8.56
CA GLU A 42 -9.51 7.26 -9.68
C GLU A 42 -9.56 5.73 -9.82
N TRP A 43 -8.40 5.07 -9.76
CA TRP A 43 -8.34 3.61 -9.84
C TRP A 43 -9.13 2.97 -8.70
N LEU A 44 -8.95 3.45 -7.47
CA LEU A 44 -9.63 2.90 -6.29
C LEU A 44 -11.15 3.08 -6.36
N HIS A 45 -11.62 4.19 -6.93
CA HIS A 45 -13.06 4.39 -7.16
C HIS A 45 -13.63 3.42 -8.19
N GLN A 46 -12.86 3.14 -9.25
CA GLN A 46 -13.32 2.25 -10.33
C GLN A 46 -13.17 0.77 -9.97
N HIS A 47 -12.24 0.43 -9.09
CA HIS A 47 -11.87 -0.96 -8.78
C HIS A 47 -11.98 -1.27 -7.29
N HIS A 48 -12.98 -0.71 -6.60
CA HIS A 48 -13.04 -0.79 -5.14
C HIS A 48 -13.12 -2.22 -4.57
N SER A 49 -13.50 -3.20 -5.38
CA SER A 49 -13.57 -4.61 -4.98
C SER A 49 -12.46 -5.47 -5.58
N ASP A 50 -11.55 -4.89 -6.35
CA ASP A 50 -10.59 -5.64 -7.17
C ASP A 50 -9.20 -5.76 -6.53
N TRP A 51 -9.08 -5.42 -5.26
CA TRP A 51 -7.80 -5.48 -4.56
C TRP A 51 -7.97 -5.98 -3.12
N ASP A 52 -6.92 -6.53 -2.57
CA ASP A 52 -6.86 -7.02 -1.20
C ASP A 52 -5.92 -6.19 -0.33
N LEU A 53 -4.90 -5.59 -0.94
CA LEU A 53 -3.87 -4.81 -0.25
C LEU A 53 -3.55 -3.57 -1.08
N ALA A 54 -3.53 -2.41 -0.44
CA ALA A 54 -3.02 -1.18 -1.05
C ALA A 54 -1.78 -0.73 -0.30
N ILE A 55 -0.70 -0.48 -1.04
CA ILE A 55 0.56 0.04 -0.51
C ILE A 55 0.73 1.45 -1.04
N VAL A 56 0.80 2.42 -0.15
CA VAL A 56 0.76 3.84 -0.51
C VAL A 56 1.96 4.58 0.07
N ASP A 57 2.70 5.29 -0.79
CA ASP A 57 3.68 6.28 -0.35
C ASP A 57 2.95 7.60 -0.08
N LEU A 58 3.32 8.27 1.00
CA LEU A 58 2.70 9.56 1.38
C LEU A 58 3.19 10.74 0.52
N PHE A 59 4.43 10.66 0.05
CA PHE A 59 5.10 11.79 -0.60
C PHE A 59 5.22 11.52 -2.11
N LEU A 60 4.23 11.99 -2.85
CA LEU A 60 4.15 11.83 -4.29
C LEU A 60 4.58 13.13 -4.99
N LYS A 61 5.06 13.03 -6.24
CA LYS A 61 5.39 14.20 -7.05
C LYS A 61 4.18 15.11 -7.28
N GLU A 62 3.01 14.50 -7.47
CA GLU A 62 1.76 15.24 -7.69
C GLU A 62 0.73 14.75 -6.70
N GLY A 63 0.30 15.65 -5.82
CA GLY A 63 -0.65 15.33 -4.76
C GLY A 63 0.01 14.64 -3.58
N SER A 64 -0.79 13.93 -2.80
CA SER A 64 -0.35 13.30 -1.56
C SER A 64 -0.97 11.92 -1.41
N GLY A 65 -0.22 11.00 -0.81
CA GLY A 65 -0.75 9.71 -0.40
C GLY A 65 -1.89 9.82 0.61
N LEU A 66 -1.96 10.93 1.35
CA LEU A 66 -3.09 11.16 2.27
C LEU A 66 -4.43 11.21 1.54
N GLY A 67 -4.45 11.80 0.34
CA GLY A 67 -5.66 11.80 -0.49
C GLY A 67 -6.05 10.41 -0.95
N VAL A 68 -5.07 9.58 -1.27
CA VAL A 68 -5.30 8.18 -1.64
C VAL A 68 -5.86 7.40 -0.44
N ILE A 69 -5.32 7.63 0.75
CA ILE A 69 -5.82 7.02 2.00
C ILE A 69 -7.29 7.37 2.20
N SER A 70 -7.67 8.63 1.95
CA SER A 70 -9.06 9.05 2.06
C SER A 70 -9.98 8.27 1.12
N ALA A 71 -9.51 7.92 -0.07
CA ALA A 71 -10.27 7.11 -1.03
C ALA A 71 -10.47 5.65 -0.56
N CYS A 72 -9.69 5.19 0.42
CA CYS A 72 -9.78 3.84 0.97
C CYS A 72 -10.60 3.73 2.25
N GLN A 73 -11.23 4.82 2.71
CA GLN A 73 -11.91 4.84 4.02
C GLN A 73 -13.10 3.89 4.10
N GLN A 74 -13.75 3.61 2.98
CA GLN A 74 -14.92 2.73 2.94
C GLN A 74 -14.58 1.37 2.33
N ARG A 75 -13.37 0.89 2.56
CA ARG A 75 -12.94 -0.39 2.03
C ARG A 75 -13.65 -1.56 2.74
N GLN A 76 -13.61 -2.71 2.08
CA GLN A 76 -14.21 -3.93 2.61
C GLN A 76 -13.40 -4.47 3.79
N PRO A 77 -14.02 -5.29 4.68
CA PRO A 77 -13.33 -5.76 5.90
C PRO A 77 -12.03 -6.52 5.66
N HIS A 78 -11.90 -7.24 4.53
CA HIS A 78 -10.69 -8.00 4.23
C HIS A 78 -9.58 -7.16 3.60
N GLN A 79 -9.92 -5.97 3.12
CA GLN A 79 -8.95 -5.11 2.46
C GLN A 79 -8.06 -4.40 3.47
N ARG A 80 -6.76 -4.42 3.22
CA ARG A 80 -5.76 -3.79 4.10
C ARG A 80 -5.11 -2.63 3.38
N LEU A 81 -4.90 -1.55 4.11
CA LEU A 81 -4.25 -0.35 3.63
C LEU A 81 -2.98 -0.13 4.44
N ILE A 82 -1.84 -0.12 3.78
CA ILE A 82 -0.57 0.15 4.44
C ILE A 82 0.15 1.31 3.78
N VAL A 83 0.99 1.97 4.57
CA VAL A 83 1.85 3.05 4.12
C VAL A 83 3.28 2.57 4.13
N LEU A 84 4.00 2.85 3.05
CA LEU A 84 5.42 2.56 2.91
C LEU A 84 6.12 3.88 2.57
N THR A 85 6.93 4.42 3.49
CA THR A 85 7.48 5.76 3.35
C THR A 85 8.90 5.84 3.91
N ASN A 86 9.69 6.77 3.40
CA ASN A 86 11.01 7.09 3.97
C ASN A 86 10.90 7.94 5.25
N TYR A 87 9.71 8.40 5.60
CA TYR A 87 9.49 9.33 6.71
C TYR A 87 8.55 8.73 7.74
N ALA A 88 8.83 7.49 8.17
CA ALA A 88 8.01 6.79 9.17
C ALA A 88 8.32 7.28 10.59
N THR A 89 8.15 8.57 10.82
CA THR A 89 8.34 9.20 12.13
C THR A 89 7.19 8.83 13.07
N PRO A 90 7.37 8.99 14.40
CA PRO A 90 6.26 8.77 15.33
C PRO A 90 5.01 9.59 15.01
N ASP A 91 5.16 10.85 14.59
CA ASP A 91 4.03 11.70 14.23
C ASP A 91 3.29 11.17 13.00
N ILE A 92 4.03 10.75 11.98
CA ILE A 92 3.46 10.17 10.76
C ILE A 92 2.73 8.87 11.09
N ARG A 93 3.32 8.01 11.93
CA ARG A 93 2.68 6.76 12.35
C ARG A 93 1.36 7.00 13.09
N LEU A 94 1.34 7.97 13.99
CA LEU A 94 0.13 8.35 14.72
C LEU A 94 -0.95 8.91 13.78
N ARG A 95 -0.56 9.77 12.86
CA ARG A 95 -1.50 10.33 11.89
C ARG A 95 -2.11 9.25 11.00
N CYS A 96 -1.29 8.34 10.50
CA CYS A 96 -1.78 7.23 9.69
C CYS A 96 -2.74 6.33 10.48
N ALA A 97 -2.41 6.02 11.72
CA ALA A 97 -3.28 5.23 12.58
C ALA A 97 -4.64 5.92 12.78
N SER A 98 -4.64 7.24 12.99
CA SER A 98 -5.89 8.00 13.16
C SER A 98 -6.73 8.03 11.89
N LEU A 99 -6.12 7.83 10.73
CA LEU A 99 -6.80 7.77 9.44
C LEU A 99 -7.23 6.35 9.04
N GLY A 100 -7.03 5.38 9.92
CA GLY A 100 -7.45 4.00 9.67
C GLY A 100 -6.47 3.17 8.84
N VAL A 101 -5.22 3.60 8.72
CA VAL A 101 -4.18 2.82 8.06
C VAL A 101 -3.85 1.62 8.94
N ASP A 102 -3.76 0.43 8.32
CA ASP A 102 -3.54 -0.82 9.06
C ASP A 102 -2.12 -0.98 9.55
N ALA A 103 -1.12 -0.48 8.81
CA ALA A 103 0.27 -0.52 9.22
C ALA A 103 1.09 0.52 8.46
N VAL A 104 2.20 0.95 9.06
CA VAL A 104 3.17 1.87 8.44
C VAL A 104 4.55 1.22 8.49
N PHE A 105 5.23 1.20 7.35
CA PHE A 105 6.57 0.63 7.23
C PHE A 105 7.56 1.64 6.67
N ASP A 106 8.78 1.61 7.18
CA ASP A 106 9.89 2.42 6.69
C ASP A 106 10.53 1.75 5.47
N LYS A 107 10.65 2.48 4.37
CA LYS A 107 11.24 1.96 3.13
C LYS A 107 12.68 1.48 3.29
N SER A 108 13.44 2.11 4.20
CA SER A 108 14.85 1.83 4.36
C SER A 108 15.13 0.66 5.31
N ASN A 109 14.26 0.45 6.31
CA ASN A 109 14.57 -0.44 7.42
C ASN A 109 13.55 -1.55 7.67
N GLU A 110 12.35 -1.47 7.08
CA GLU A 110 11.24 -2.35 7.46
C GLU A 110 10.65 -3.15 6.30
N ILE A 111 11.40 -3.34 5.22
CA ILE A 111 10.91 -4.15 4.09
C ILE A 111 10.66 -5.60 4.53
N ASP A 112 11.50 -6.16 5.40
CA ASP A 112 11.28 -7.52 5.90
C ASP A 112 9.98 -7.62 6.70
N ALA A 113 9.66 -6.60 7.50
CA ALA A 113 8.41 -6.54 8.24
C ALA A 113 7.21 -6.44 7.28
N LEU A 114 7.34 -5.70 6.20
CA LEU A 114 6.31 -5.63 5.15
C LEU A 114 6.07 -6.99 4.50
N ILE A 115 7.13 -7.72 4.18
CA ILE A 115 7.03 -9.06 3.60
C ILE A 115 6.29 -9.98 4.57
N ASP A 116 6.63 -9.95 5.85
CA ASP A 116 5.96 -10.76 6.88
C ASP A 116 4.48 -10.40 7.00
N PHE A 117 4.16 -9.11 6.97
CA PHE A 117 2.77 -8.63 6.99
C PHE A 117 1.98 -9.22 5.82
N CYS A 118 2.53 -9.15 4.61
CA CYS A 118 1.87 -9.68 3.41
C CYS A 118 1.65 -11.18 3.51
N THR A 119 2.64 -11.91 3.99
CA THR A 119 2.56 -13.36 4.16
C THR A 119 1.45 -13.74 5.13
N LEU A 120 1.35 -13.03 6.26
CA LEU A 120 0.29 -13.25 7.24
C LEU A 120 -1.09 -12.93 6.67
N GLN A 121 -1.22 -11.86 5.92
CA GLN A 121 -2.51 -11.48 5.32
C GLN A 121 -2.94 -12.48 4.25
N ALA A 122 -2.03 -12.97 3.45
CA ALA A 122 -2.33 -13.99 2.45
C ALA A 122 -2.86 -15.27 3.12
N SER A 123 -2.26 -15.68 4.23
CA SER A 123 -2.72 -16.85 5.00
C SER A 123 -4.10 -16.63 5.61
N SER A 124 -4.37 -15.42 6.11
CA SER A 124 -5.64 -15.09 6.74
C SER A 124 -6.80 -15.02 5.75
N ASN A 125 -6.50 -14.71 4.48
CA ASN A 125 -7.50 -14.59 3.42
C ASN A 125 -7.71 -15.91 2.65
N ALA A 126 -7.00 -16.93 3.04
CA ALA A 126 -7.08 -18.23 2.38
C ALA A 126 -8.41 -18.95 2.67
#